data_2fe036b3370666be2ee160077c9446d6
#
_entry.id   2fe036b3370666be2ee160077c9446d6
#
_cell.length_a   1.000
_cell.length_b   1.000
_cell.length_c   1.000
_cell.angle_alpha   90.00
_cell.angle_beta   90.00
_cell.angle_gamma   90.00
#
_symmetry.space_group_name_H-M   'P 1'
#
loop_
_entity.id
_entity.type
_entity.pdbx_description
1 polymer ?
#
loop_
_entity_poly.entity_id
_entity_poly.type
_entity_poly.pdbx_seq_one_letter_code
_entity_poly.pdbx_strand_id
1 'polypeptide(L)'
;MKKEYNVNRKYLNEKQFSVLRQRAVRQAWKNEREFVEETGRGSRNWTPLAKDELLKNGKVKGYEGQHMKSANEYPDFAGDASNIQFLKRRTMDKNEHLDAHKGDYRNPTNGYYNAKDRKNS
;
A
#
# COMPACT_ATOMS: atom_id res chain seq x y z
N MET A 1 -0.82 -7.23 15.57
CA MET A 1 -0.65 -8.37 15.40
C MET A 1 -1.03 -8.89 14.20
N LYS A 2 -0.49 -9.74 13.71
CA LYS A 2 -0.69 -10.21 12.52
C LYS A 2 -0.91 -11.59 12.41
N LYS A 3 -1.10 -12.29 13.46
CA LYS A 3 -1.25 -13.66 13.35
C LYS A 3 -2.47 -14.03 12.65
N GLU A 4 -3.46 -13.18 12.61
CA GLU A 4 -4.64 -13.49 11.87
C GLU A 4 -4.36 -13.53 10.38
N TYR A 5 -3.17 -13.14 9.98
CA TYR A 5 -2.80 -13.19 8.58
C TYR A 5 -1.93 -14.38 8.26
N ASN A 6 -1.88 -15.35 9.17
CA ASN A 6 -1.11 -16.54 8.93
C ASN A 6 -1.88 -17.40 7.95
N VAL A 7 -1.71 -17.13 6.66
CA VAL A 7 -2.52 -17.65 5.59
C VAL A 7 -1.86 -18.85 4.93
N ASN A 8 -2.60 -19.96 4.82
CA ASN A 8 -2.12 -21.07 4.02
C ASN A 8 -2.74 -20.92 2.64
N ARG A 9 -1.97 -20.40 1.71
CA ARG A 9 -2.43 -20.04 0.38
C ARG A 9 -3.12 -21.19 -0.37
N LYS A 10 -2.69 -22.42 -0.14
CA LYS A 10 -3.28 -23.54 -0.88
C LYS A 10 -4.70 -23.85 -0.49
N TYR A 11 -5.16 -23.33 0.64
CA TYR A 11 -6.54 -23.55 1.06
C TYR A 11 -7.47 -22.42 0.65
N LEU A 12 -6.96 -21.44 -0.11
CA LEU A 12 -7.75 -20.32 -0.57
C LEU A 12 -7.91 -20.38 -2.07
N ASN A 13 -9.12 -20.18 -2.57
CA ASN A 13 -9.29 -20.03 -4.01
C ASN A 13 -8.91 -18.61 -4.42
N GLU A 14 -8.84 -18.36 -5.72
CA GLU A 14 -8.41 -17.07 -6.24
C GLU A 14 -9.29 -15.92 -5.76
N LYS A 15 -10.59 -16.16 -5.67
CA LYS A 15 -11.51 -15.12 -5.22
C LYS A 15 -11.26 -14.76 -3.76
N GLN A 16 -11.09 -15.76 -2.92
CA GLN A 16 -10.82 -15.54 -1.50
C GLN A 16 -9.50 -14.82 -1.29
N PHE A 17 -8.49 -15.17 -2.05
CA PHE A 17 -7.18 -14.53 -1.96
C PHE A 17 -7.26 -13.07 -2.42
N SER A 18 -8.02 -12.82 -3.49
CA SER A 18 -8.23 -11.47 -4.00
C SER A 18 -8.93 -10.59 -2.96
N VAL A 19 -9.95 -11.15 -2.29
CA VAL A 19 -10.65 -10.41 -1.23
C VAL A 19 -9.69 -10.03 -0.11
N LEU A 20 -8.81 -10.96 0.26
CA LEU A 20 -7.84 -10.71 1.32
C LEU A 20 -6.88 -9.57 0.94
N ARG A 21 -6.38 -9.60 -0.30
CA ARG A 21 -5.49 -8.53 -0.79
C ARG A 21 -6.19 -7.17 -0.80
N GLN A 22 -7.43 -7.14 -1.25
CA GLN A 22 -8.20 -5.90 -1.32
C GLN A 22 -8.53 -5.36 0.07
N ARG A 23 -8.76 -6.24 1.02
CA ARG A 23 -9.02 -5.84 2.39
C ARG A 23 -7.81 -5.12 2.98
N ALA A 24 -6.61 -5.62 2.70
CA ALA A 24 -5.39 -4.98 3.16
C ALA A 24 -5.27 -3.56 2.61
N VAL A 25 -5.58 -3.38 1.33
CA VAL A 25 -5.51 -2.07 0.70
C VAL A 25 -6.54 -1.10 1.31
N ARG A 26 -7.78 -1.56 1.51
CA ARG A 26 -8.81 -0.71 2.11
C ARG A 26 -8.42 -0.30 3.53
N GLN A 27 -7.90 -1.23 4.31
CA GLN A 27 -7.49 -0.92 5.66
C GLN A 27 -6.30 0.04 5.68
N ALA A 28 -5.38 -0.11 4.71
CA ALA A 28 -4.24 0.78 4.62
C ALA A 28 -4.67 2.22 4.34
N TRP A 29 -5.66 2.42 3.44
CA TRP A 29 -6.18 3.77 3.18
C TRP A 29 -6.82 4.35 4.43
N LYS A 30 -7.57 3.54 5.16
CA LYS A 30 -8.21 3.98 6.39
C LYS A 30 -7.16 4.40 7.42
N ASN A 31 -6.11 3.60 7.56
CA ASN A 31 -5.01 3.91 8.47
C ASN A 31 -4.28 5.18 8.05
N GLU A 32 -4.10 5.37 6.76
CA GLU A 32 -3.43 6.56 6.23
C GLU A 32 -4.23 7.81 6.54
N ARG A 33 -5.55 7.75 6.36
CA ARG A 33 -6.42 8.87 6.67
C ARG A 33 -6.33 9.23 8.15
N GLU A 34 -6.37 8.23 9.02
CA GLU A 34 -6.27 8.45 10.47
C GLU A 34 -4.94 9.07 10.83
N PHE A 35 -3.87 8.62 10.19
CA PHE A 35 -2.54 9.14 10.46
C PHE A 35 -2.45 10.62 10.08
N VAL A 36 -3.01 10.98 8.93
CA VAL A 36 -3.04 12.39 8.52
C VAL A 36 -3.92 13.22 9.45
N GLU A 37 -5.07 12.67 9.86
CA GLU A 37 -5.95 13.37 10.81
C GLU A 37 -5.25 13.69 12.12
N GLU A 38 -4.47 12.73 12.61
CA GLU A 38 -3.85 12.86 13.93
C GLU A 38 -2.55 13.64 13.90
N THR A 39 -1.79 13.57 12.84
CA THR A 39 -0.44 14.12 12.81
C THR A 39 -0.22 15.19 11.75
N GLY A 40 -1.11 15.28 10.78
CA GLY A 40 -0.90 16.14 9.61
C GLY A 40 0.10 15.56 8.63
N ARG A 41 0.59 14.34 8.88
CA ARG A 41 1.61 13.71 8.07
C ARG A 41 1.11 12.39 7.51
N GLY A 42 1.68 11.99 6.39
CA GLY A 42 1.33 10.71 5.78
C GLY A 42 2.52 9.78 5.68
N SER A 43 2.26 8.58 5.18
CA SER A 43 3.32 7.62 4.93
C SER A 43 4.18 8.05 3.73
N ARG A 44 3.64 8.94 2.91
CA ARG A 44 4.44 9.62 1.90
C ARG A 44 4.13 11.12 1.99
N ASN A 45 4.90 11.92 1.24
CA ASN A 45 4.79 13.37 1.33
C ASN A 45 3.63 13.88 0.49
N TRP A 46 2.42 13.72 1.01
CA TRP A 46 1.21 14.18 0.32
C TRP A 46 1.21 15.70 0.24
N THR A 47 0.78 16.23 -0.91
CA THR A 47 0.57 17.68 -1.03
C THR A 47 -0.61 18.09 -0.16
N PRO A 48 -0.78 19.39 0.14
CA PRO A 48 -1.94 19.83 0.89
C PRO A 48 -3.27 19.46 0.23
N LEU A 49 -3.35 19.53 -1.09
CA LEU A 49 -4.56 19.11 -1.80
C LEU A 49 -4.81 17.62 -1.66
N ALA A 50 -3.76 16.81 -1.73
CA ALA A 50 -3.90 15.38 -1.56
C ALA A 50 -4.35 15.02 -0.15
N LYS A 51 -3.84 15.73 0.85
CA LYS A 51 -4.27 15.53 2.24
C LYS A 51 -5.75 15.85 2.40
N ASP A 52 -6.21 16.95 1.81
CA ASP A 52 -7.61 17.31 1.85
C ASP A 52 -8.47 16.24 1.19
N GLU A 53 -8.03 15.74 0.06
CA GLU A 53 -8.75 14.69 -0.65
C GLU A 53 -8.83 13.42 0.19
N LEU A 54 -7.73 13.04 0.81
CA LEU A 54 -7.68 11.86 1.67
C LEU A 54 -8.63 11.99 2.84
N LEU A 55 -8.65 13.17 3.49
CA LEU A 55 -9.54 13.41 4.62
C LEU A 55 -10.99 13.39 4.20
N LYS A 56 -11.29 13.87 3.01
CA LYS A 56 -12.66 13.94 2.52
C LYS A 56 -13.14 12.61 1.95
N ASN A 57 -12.33 11.99 1.13
CA ASN A 57 -12.75 10.83 0.34
C ASN A 57 -12.17 9.50 0.81
N GLY A 58 -11.20 9.53 1.71
CA GLY A 58 -10.59 8.29 2.22
C GLY A 58 -9.50 7.73 1.35
N LYS A 59 -9.18 8.37 0.24
CA LYS A 59 -8.06 7.99 -0.62
C LYS A 59 -7.69 9.15 -1.52
N VAL A 60 -6.57 9.00 -2.24
CA VAL A 60 -6.06 10.03 -3.14
C VAL A 60 -6.13 9.51 -4.57
N LYS A 61 -6.84 10.23 -5.42
CA LYS A 61 -7.01 9.86 -6.81
C LYS A 61 -5.64 9.79 -7.50
N GLY A 62 -5.46 8.79 -8.32
CA GLY A 62 -4.20 8.62 -9.06
C GLY A 62 -3.16 7.80 -8.30
N TYR A 63 -3.47 7.39 -7.08
CA TYR A 63 -2.58 6.54 -6.30
C TYR A 63 -3.25 5.22 -6.00
N GLU A 64 -2.44 4.19 -5.86
CA GLU A 64 -2.93 2.84 -5.57
C GLU A 64 -2.13 2.24 -4.43
N GLY A 65 -2.82 1.48 -3.58
CA GLY A 65 -2.13 0.71 -2.56
C GLY A 65 -1.55 -0.55 -3.19
N GLN A 66 -0.26 -0.77 -2.98
CA GLN A 66 0.45 -1.90 -3.55
C GLN A 66 1.19 -2.65 -2.45
N HIS A 67 1.22 -3.97 -2.55
CA HIS A 67 1.90 -4.79 -1.56
C HIS A 67 3.41 -4.63 -1.71
N MET A 68 4.08 -4.34 -0.60
CA MET A 68 5.54 -4.24 -0.60
C MET A 68 6.17 -5.61 -0.79
N LYS A 69 5.63 -6.61 -0.09
CA LYS A 69 5.98 -7.99 -0.35
C LYS A 69 4.84 -8.58 -1.16
N SER A 70 5.15 -9.04 -2.35
CA SER A 70 4.16 -9.56 -3.29
C SER A 70 3.25 -10.59 -2.59
N ALA A 71 1.94 -10.44 -2.78
CA ALA A 71 0.99 -11.36 -2.16
C ALA A 71 1.20 -12.79 -2.62
N ASN A 72 1.59 -12.98 -3.88
CA ASN A 72 1.80 -14.32 -4.41
C ASN A 72 3.06 -14.98 -3.85
N GLU A 73 4.12 -14.20 -3.66
CA GLU A 73 5.38 -14.74 -3.14
C GLU A 73 5.39 -14.80 -1.61
N TYR A 74 4.60 -13.97 -0.97
CA TYR A 74 4.55 -13.87 0.49
C TYR A 74 3.11 -13.84 0.96
N PRO A 75 2.39 -14.96 0.79
CA PRO A 75 0.94 -14.97 1.05
C PRO A 75 0.54 -14.62 2.49
N ASP A 76 1.43 -14.83 3.46
CA ASP A 76 1.13 -14.46 4.84
C ASP A 76 0.97 -12.97 5.03
N PHE A 77 1.47 -12.17 4.09
CA PHE A 77 1.37 -10.71 4.17
C PHE A 77 0.30 -10.15 3.24
N ALA A 78 -0.46 -11.01 2.59
CA ALA A 78 -1.46 -10.56 1.62
C ALA A 78 -2.55 -9.70 2.26
N GLY A 79 -2.95 -10.05 3.48
CA GLY A 79 -4.00 -9.32 4.19
C GLY A 79 -3.49 -8.29 5.19
N ASP A 80 -2.20 -8.04 5.19
CA ASP A 80 -1.56 -7.17 6.19
C ASP A 80 -1.49 -5.74 5.67
N ALA A 81 -2.27 -4.84 6.26
CA ALA A 81 -2.30 -3.44 5.84
C ALA A 81 -0.92 -2.77 5.96
N SER A 82 -0.09 -3.21 6.89
CA SER A 82 1.24 -2.62 7.05
C SER A 82 2.19 -3.01 5.91
N ASN A 83 1.78 -3.96 5.08
CA ASN A 83 2.54 -4.37 3.90
C ASN A 83 2.15 -3.56 2.65
N ILE A 84 1.35 -2.50 2.81
CA ILE A 84 0.87 -1.70 1.69
C ILE A 84 1.62 -0.38 1.63
N GLN A 85 2.01 0.01 0.44
CA GLN A 85 2.55 1.34 0.16
C GLN A 85 1.69 1.98 -0.92
N PHE A 86 1.63 3.31 -0.93
CA PHE A 86 0.82 4.03 -1.91
C PHE A 86 1.73 4.56 -3.01
N LEU A 87 1.47 4.13 -4.23
CA LEU A 87 2.29 4.48 -5.36
C LEU A 87 1.45 5.12 -6.44
N LYS A 88 2.05 6.08 -7.14
CA LYS A 88 1.38 6.76 -8.21
C LYS A 88 1.07 5.78 -9.32
N ARG A 89 -0.13 5.91 -9.89
CA ARG A 89 -0.56 5.06 -10.98
C ARG A 89 0.39 5.21 -12.16
N ARG A 90 0.65 4.11 -12.83
CA ARG A 90 1.58 4.09 -13.96
C ARG A 90 1.16 5.09 -15.03
N THR A 91 2.16 5.79 -15.59
CA THR A 91 1.97 6.63 -16.77
C THR A 91 2.91 6.13 -17.87
N MET A 92 2.91 6.78 -19.02
CA MET A 92 3.82 6.40 -20.10
C MET A 92 5.28 6.61 -19.71
N ASP A 93 5.54 7.61 -18.86
CA ASP A 93 6.91 7.97 -18.51
C ASP A 93 7.39 7.34 -17.22
N LYS A 94 6.50 6.84 -16.40
CA LYS A 94 6.89 6.40 -15.07
C LYS A 94 6.04 5.27 -14.56
N ASN A 95 6.69 4.31 -13.91
CA ASN A 95 6.02 3.20 -13.27
C ASN A 95 6.63 3.05 -11.87
N GLU A 96 6.07 3.78 -10.90
CA GLU A 96 6.55 3.73 -9.53
C GLU A 96 6.47 2.33 -8.92
N HIS A 97 5.43 1.57 -9.30
CA HIS A 97 5.24 0.24 -8.76
C HIS A 97 6.40 -0.69 -9.17
N LEU A 98 6.72 -0.73 -10.46
CA LEU A 98 7.81 -1.56 -10.92
C LEU A 98 9.15 -1.09 -10.37
N ASP A 99 9.35 0.22 -10.29
CA ASP A 99 10.57 0.80 -9.77
C ASP A 99 10.74 0.47 -8.28
N ALA A 100 9.66 0.54 -7.51
CA ALA A 100 9.73 0.20 -6.10
C ALA A 100 10.14 -1.25 -5.89
N HIS A 101 9.77 -2.12 -6.80
CA HIS A 101 10.15 -3.53 -6.77
C HIS A 101 11.44 -3.82 -7.54
N LYS A 102 12.18 -2.77 -7.90
CA LYS A 102 13.48 -2.87 -8.55
C LYS A 102 13.44 -3.67 -9.85
N GLY A 103 12.38 -3.44 -10.62
CA GLY A 103 12.23 -4.04 -11.95
C GLY A 103 11.59 -5.43 -11.96
N ASP A 104 11.28 -5.99 -10.82
CA ASP A 104 10.64 -7.31 -10.74
C ASP A 104 9.65 -7.31 -9.59
N TYR A 105 8.37 -7.46 -9.89
CA TYR A 105 7.30 -7.40 -8.88
C TYR A 105 7.43 -8.47 -7.79
N ARG A 106 8.22 -9.51 -8.02
CA ARG A 106 8.47 -10.54 -7.01
C ARG A 106 9.43 -10.09 -5.93
N ASN A 107 10.25 -9.08 -6.21
CA ASN A 107 11.18 -8.54 -5.22
C ASN A 107 10.41 -7.79 -4.16
N PRO A 108 10.68 -8.01 -2.87
CA PRO A 108 10.08 -7.19 -1.83
C PRO A 108 10.68 -5.79 -1.86
N THR A 109 9.90 -4.81 -1.42
CA THR A 109 10.43 -3.46 -1.24
C THR A 109 10.55 -3.23 0.26
N ASN A 110 11.33 -2.23 0.61
CA ASN A 110 11.47 -1.85 2.01
C ASN A 110 10.66 -0.60 2.33
N GLY A 111 9.67 -0.28 1.50
CA GLY A 111 8.90 0.93 1.67
C GLY A 111 9.67 2.17 1.23
N TYR A 112 10.60 2.01 0.31
CA TYR A 112 11.49 3.08 -0.12
C TYR A 112 10.77 4.39 -0.43
N TYR A 113 9.70 4.33 -1.19
CA TYR A 113 8.99 5.56 -1.55
C TYR A 113 8.39 6.23 -0.34
N ASN A 114 7.75 5.46 0.53
CA ASN A 114 7.18 6.04 1.74
C ASN A 114 8.24 6.63 2.64
N ALA A 115 9.31 5.89 2.87
CA ALA A 115 10.38 6.35 3.73
C ALA A 115 11.05 7.60 3.19
N LYS A 116 11.29 7.63 1.87
CA LYS A 116 11.91 8.77 1.21
C LYS A 116 11.04 10.01 1.35
N ASP A 117 9.75 9.86 1.10
CA ASP A 117 8.83 10.98 1.19
C ASP A 117 8.74 11.51 2.62
N ARG A 118 8.73 10.62 3.60
CA ARG A 118 8.66 11.04 4.99
C ARG A 118 9.85 11.87 5.43
N LYS A 119 11.03 11.59 4.88
CA LYS A 119 12.21 12.37 5.20
C LYS A 119 12.08 13.81 4.76
N ASN A 120 11.29 14.05 3.73
CA ASN A 120 11.13 15.36 3.16
C ASN A 120 9.84 16.06 3.61
N SER A 121 9.11 15.47 4.51
CA SER A 121 7.83 16.05 4.95
C SER A 121 7.94 17.00 6.11
#